data_1464d299152d6d7651185420bf7920b2
#
_entry.id   1464d299152d6d7651185420bf7920b2
#
_cell.length_a   1.000
_cell.length_b   1.000
_cell.length_c   1.000
_cell.angle_alpha   90.00
_cell.angle_beta   90.00
_cell.angle_gamma   90.00
#
_symmetry.space_group_name_H-M   'P 1'
#
loop_
_entity.id
_entity.type
_entity.pdbx_description
1 polymer ?
#
loop_
_entity_poly.entity_id
_entity_poly.type
_entity_poly.pdbx_seq_one_letter_code
_entity_poly.pdbx_strand_id
1 'polypeptide(L)'
;MVFLNKKNRNALSKYSLVSFVCPITNFTVLLGAFLFLFLPTAVLGVEFSLADIKTTIEATPKNPGSYENVLLTISSPFIDAGKAEITWSLDGKIAMKGIGAQNLRFKTGPVGSLNKIGIVIRTLDGKVIYKDLVIAPSDVDMLWEAYTYTPPFYKGKALDTQESLIKIVAIPHMLDKNGNKMSSENLIYKWKTKDELRTEASGFGKNIFILRNDIVPVLEIIEVEVSLVDNTSVANGSLTLTITDTKPIIYQNDPLLGVLFNKALSGTIEMKNNEVRLSAYPFFFSI
;
A
#
# COMPACT_ATOMS: atom_id res chain seq x y z
N MET A 1 34.99 -36.28 -16.22
CA MET A 1 35.84 -36.82 -15.13
C MET A 1 34.93 -37.05 -13.94
N VAL A 2 34.66 -38.31 -13.69
CA VAL A 2 33.71 -38.85 -12.71
C VAL A 2 34.44 -39.02 -11.38
N PHE A 3 33.84 -38.62 -10.27
CA PHE A 3 34.09 -39.27 -8.98
C PHE A 3 32.79 -39.41 -8.19
N LEU A 4 32.30 -40.64 -8.21
CA LEU A 4 31.42 -41.25 -7.23
C LEU A 4 32.19 -41.48 -5.90
N ASN A 5 31.57 -41.20 -4.78
CA ASN A 5 31.92 -41.92 -3.57
C ASN A 5 30.68 -42.36 -2.79
N LYS A 6 30.80 -43.61 -2.34
CA LYS A 6 29.82 -44.61 -1.95
C LYS A 6 29.89 -44.79 -0.43
N LYS A 7 28.78 -45.23 0.17
CA LYS A 7 28.68 -45.99 1.44
C LYS A 7 28.42 -45.20 2.74
N ASN A 8 27.24 -45.37 3.32
CA ASN A 8 27.14 -46.37 4.40
C ASN A 8 25.66 -46.80 4.60
N ARG A 9 25.48 -48.13 4.52
CA ARG A 9 24.31 -48.87 4.98
C ARG A 9 24.58 -49.32 6.41
N ASN A 10 23.50 -49.54 7.13
CA ASN A 10 23.23 -50.42 8.25
C ASN A 10 22.85 -49.70 9.55
N ALA A 11 21.59 -49.88 9.94
CA ALA A 11 21.26 -50.71 11.09
C ALA A 11 19.72 -50.84 11.23
N LEU A 12 19.26 -52.02 10.84
CA LEU A 12 18.01 -52.61 11.32
C LEU A 12 18.28 -53.19 12.70
N SER A 13 17.47 -52.92 13.71
CA SER A 13 17.39 -53.76 14.91
C SER A 13 16.04 -53.64 15.60
N LYS A 14 15.20 -54.66 15.37
CA LYS A 14 14.53 -55.52 16.35
C LYS A 14 13.55 -54.87 17.31
N TYR A 15 12.29 -55.01 16.96
CA TYR A 15 11.22 -55.04 17.98
C TYR A 15 10.95 -56.51 18.33
N SER A 16 11.21 -56.85 19.61
CA SER A 16 10.87 -58.12 20.21
C SER A 16 9.45 -58.07 20.78
N LEU A 17 8.58 -58.93 20.26
CA LEU A 17 7.33 -59.32 20.86
C LEU A 17 7.56 -60.15 22.09
N VAL A 18 7.12 -59.69 23.24
CA VAL A 18 7.00 -60.53 24.43
C VAL A 18 5.51 -60.75 24.71
N SER A 19 5.03 -61.92 24.37
CA SER A 19 3.78 -62.49 24.79
C SER A 19 3.88 -63.00 26.23
N PHE A 20 3.04 -62.49 27.13
CA PHE A 20 2.81 -63.10 28.44
C PHE A 20 1.43 -63.72 28.50
N VAL A 21 1.43 -65.02 28.70
CA VAL A 21 0.31 -65.89 28.92
C VAL A 21 -0.13 -65.80 30.37
N CYS A 22 -1.43 -65.79 30.53
CA CYS A 22 -2.22 -65.81 31.78
C CYS A 22 -1.96 -67.05 32.63
N PRO A 23 -2.19 -67.01 33.94
CA PRO A 23 -3.06 -68.05 34.51
C PRO A 23 -4.21 -67.47 35.34
N ILE A 24 -5.35 -68.11 35.16
CA ILE A 24 -6.60 -68.00 35.86
C ILE A 24 -6.49 -68.57 37.28
N THR A 25 -6.91 -67.81 38.31
CA THR A 25 -7.49 -68.42 39.53
C THR A 25 -8.53 -67.52 40.18
N ASN A 26 -9.71 -67.99 40.10
CA ASN A 26 -10.85 -67.98 41.03
C ASN A 26 -11.13 -66.83 42.01
N PHE A 27 -12.29 -66.24 41.82
CA PHE A 27 -13.44 -66.20 42.73
C PHE A 27 -13.31 -65.44 44.06
N THR A 28 -13.96 -64.26 44.11
CA THR A 28 -14.95 -63.95 45.15
C THR A 28 -15.78 -62.68 44.78
N VAL A 29 -17.06 -62.82 44.83
CA VAL A 29 -18.10 -61.80 44.67
C VAL A 29 -17.99 -60.83 45.82
N LEU A 30 -17.85 -59.52 45.53
CA LEU A 30 -18.18 -58.44 46.46
C LEU A 30 -18.95 -57.35 45.68
N LEU A 31 -20.25 -57.31 45.97
CA LEU A 31 -21.20 -56.34 45.46
C LEU A 31 -20.86 -54.98 46.07
N GLY A 32 -20.11 -54.14 45.35
CA GLY A 32 -19.85 -52.76 45.71
C GLY A 32 -20.57 -51.85 44.72
N ALA A 33 -21.67 -51.23 45.21
CA ALA A 33 -22.41 -50.23 44.47
C ALA A 33 -21.50 -49.03 44.15
N PHE A 34 -20.97 -48.96 42.91
CA PHE A 34 -20.26 -47.79 42.42
C PHE A 34 -21.31 -46.77 41.98
N LEU A 35 -21.66 -45.88 42.91
CA LEU A 35 -22.45 -44.70 42.61
C LEU A 35 -21.64 -43.77 41.73
N PHE A 36 -21.81 -43.88 40.41
CA PHE A 36 -21.26 -42.92 39.44
C PHE A 36 -21.99 -41.59 39.66
N LEU A 37 -21.36 -40.68 40.40
CA LEU A 37 -21.73 -39.27 40.41
C LEU A 37 -21.52 -38.74 39.01
N PHE A 38 -22.60 -38.68 38.21
CA PHE A 38 -22.67 -37.87 37.01
C PHE A 38 -22.62 -36.40 37.44
N LEU A 39 -21.42 -35.84 37.53
CA LEU A 39 -21.25 -34.40 37.50
C LEU A 39 -21.56 -33.95 36.07
N PRO A 40 -22.56 -33.10 35.84
CA PRO A 40 -22.70 -32.49 34.52
C PRO A 40 -21.50 -31.61 34.32
N THR A 41 -20.57 -32.04 33.45
CA THR A 41 -19.58 -31.15 32.89
C THR A 41 -20.36 -30.13 32.08
N ALA A 42 -20.52 -28.93 32.61
CA ALA A 42 -20.96 -27.80 31.83
C ALA A 42 -19.88 -27.57 30.76
N VAL A 43 -20.09 -28.15 29.59
CA VAL A 43 -19.38 -27.77 28.40
C VAL A 43 -19.82 -26.34 28.13
N LEU A 44 -18.98 -25.38 28.50
CA LEU A 44 -19.08 -24.01 28.02
C LEU A 44 -18.83 -24.08 26.50
N GLY A 45 -19.89 -24.40 25.76
CA GLY A 45 -19.91 -24.29 24.33
C GLY A 45 -19.71 -22.82 23.97
N VAL A 46 -18.56 -22.48 23.46
CA VAL A 46 -18.39 -21.20 22.76
C VAL A 46 -19.25 -21.31 21.51
N GLU A 47 -20.48 -20.82 21.55
CA GLU A 47 -21.32 -20.70 20.36
C GLU A 47 -20.71 -19.64 19.46
N PHE A 48 -19.94 -20.08 18.49
CA PHE A 48 -19.56 -19.22 17.37
C PHE A 48 -20.84 -18.89 16.58
N SER A 49 -21.36 -17.69 16.77
CA SER A 49 -22.49 -17.21 15.97
C SER A 49 -22.06 -17.02 14.52
N LEU A 50 -22.78 -17.61 13.58
CA LEU A 50 -22.58 -17.36 12.13
C LEU A 50 -22.70 -15.87 11.77
N ALA A 51 -23.42 -15.09 12.58
CA ALA A 51 -23.52 -13.64 12.44
C ALA A 51 -22.17 -12.94 12.66
N ASP A 52 -21.30 -13.46 13.55
CA ASP A 52 -19.96 -12.91 13.79
C ASP A 52 -19.05 -13.10 12.60
N ILE A 53 -19.21 -14.21 11.88
CA ILE A 53 -18.36 -14.58 10.75
C ILE A 53 -18.69 -13.74 9.51
N LYS A 54 -19.96 -13.35 9.33
CA LYS A 54 -20.44 -12.67 8.11
C LYS A 54 -20.82 -11.20 8.28
N THR A 55 -20.53 -10.59 9.42
CA THR A 55 -20.64 -9.15 9.57
C THR A 55 -19.38 -8.51 9.02
N THR A 56 -19.51 -7.75 7.95
CA THR A 56 -18.41 -7.04 7.28
C THR A 56 -18.49 -5.54 7.59
N ILE A 57 -17.34 -4.91 7.63
CA ILE A 57 -17.22 -3.46 7.79
C ILE A 57 -16.52 -2.98 6.51
N GLU A 58 -17.19 -2.12 5.77
CA GLU A 58 -16.68 -1.55 4.54
C GLU A 58 -16.24 -0.11 4.78
N ALA A 59 -15.04 0.23 4.33
CA ALA A 59 -14.51 1.58 4.38
C ALA A 59 -14.59 2.24 3.00
N THR A 60 -15.04 3.47 2.95
CA THR A 60 -15.03 4.29 1.73
C THR A 60 -14.35 5.63 2.03
N PRO A 61 -13.19 5.91 1.40
CA PRO A 61 -12.45 5.04 0.49
C PRO A 61 -11.88 3.80 1.19
N LYS A 62 -11.63 2.74 0.43
CA LYS A 62 -11.12 1.46 0.96
C LYS A 62 -9.73 1.59 1.57
N ASN A 63 -8.89 2.41 0.95
CA ASN A 63 -7.53 2.70 1.38
C ASN A 63 -7.40 4.22 1.55
N PRO A 64 -7.71 4.74 2.73
CA PRO A 64 -7.70 6.18 2.94
C PRO A 64 -6.28 6.71 3.11
N GLY A 65 -6.03 7.88 2.56
CA GLY A 65 -4.84 8.68 2.79
C GLY A 65 -4.84 9.39 4.14
N SER A 66 -3.82 10.23 4.36
CA SER A 66 -3.71 11.08 5.56
C SER A 66 -4.75 12.20 5.55
N TYR A 67 -5.34 12.47 6.72
CA TYR A 67 -6.36 13.51 6.93
C TYR A 67 -7.57 13.40 5.99
N GLU A 68 -7.89 12.23 5.53
CA GLU A 68 -9.01 11.95 4.65
C GLU A 68 -10.28 11.59 5.42
N ASN A 69 -11.45 11.98 4.88
CA ASN A 69 -12.74 11.61 5.45
C ASN A 69 -13.11 10.19 5.04
N VAL A 70 -13.34 9.34 6.02
CA VAL A 70 -13.70 7.93 5.83
C VAL A 70 -15.13 7.70 6.30
N LEU A 71 -15.89 6.99 5.49
CA LEU A 71 -17.18 6.43 5.84
C LEU A 71 -17.02 4.93 6.09
N LEU A 72 -17.35 4.49 7.30
CA LEU A 72 -17.46 3.08 7.63
C LEU A 72 -18.93 2.68 7.59
N THR A 73 -19.21 1.55 6.95
CA THR A 73 -20.58 1.00 6.85
C THR A 73 -20.58 -0.45 7.28
N ILE A 74 -21.50 -0.80 8.18
CA ILE A 74 -21.72 -2.20 8.58
C ILE A 74 -22.66 -2.86 7.59
N SER A 75 -22.25 -4.02 7.07
CA SER A 75 -23.06 -4.88 6.22
C SER A 75 -23.11 -6.29 6.80
N SER A 76 -24.30 -6.82 6.98
CA SER A 76 -24.51 -8.19 7.46
C SER A 76 -25.81 -8.76 6.91
N PRO A 77 -25.76 -9.94 6.27
CA PRO A 77 -26.97 -10.61 5.81
C PRO A 77 -27.78 -11.28 6.92
N PHE A 78 -27.22 -11.39 8.14
CA PHE A 78 -27.80 -12.13 9.26
C PHE A 78 -28.34 -11.25 10.39
N ILE A 79 -28.10 -9.94 10.31
CA ILE A 79 -28.46 -8.97 11.35
C ILE A 79 -29.21 -7.84 10.70
N ASP A 80 -30.40 -7.52 11.20
CA ASP A 80 -31.06 -6.27 10.86
C ASP A 80 -30.34 -5.12 11.61
N ALA A 81 -29.27 -4.64 10.98
CA ALA A 81 -28.46 -3.57 11.54
C ALA A 81 -29.25 -2.27 11.71
N GLY A 82 -30.36 -2.10 11.01
CA GLY A 82 -31.27 -0.97 11.16
C GLY A 82 -32.04 -0.96 12.49
N LYS A 83 -32.20 -2.15 13.13
CA LYS A 83 -32.89 -2.30 14.43
C LYS A 83 -31.93 -2.61 15.57
N ALA A 84 -30.67 -2.93 15.29
CA ALA A 84 -29.67 -3.20 16.31
C ALA A 84 -29.18 -1.92 17.00
N GLU A 85 -28.86 -1.99 18.29
CA GLU A 85 -28.12 -0.92 18.96
C GLU A 85 -26.64 -1.05 18.64
N ILE A 86 -26.07 -0.06 17.98
CA ILE A 86 -24.68 -0.06 17.53
C ILE A 86 -23.90 1.02 18.27
N THR A 87 -22.78 0.62 18.86
CA THR A 87 -21.82 1.53 19.51
C THR A 87 -20.51 1.48 18.76
N TRP A 88 -20.08 2.65 18.27
CA TRP A 88 -18.78 2.86 17.64
C TRP A 88 -17.84 3.53 18.62
N SER A 89 -16.62 3.05 18.71
CA SER A 89 -15.52 3.71 19.41
C SER A 89 -14.38 4.00 18.44
N LEU A 90 -13.75 5.15 18.60
CA LEU A 90 -12.55 5.58 17.88
C LEU A 90 -11.46 5.85 18.92
N ASP A 91 -10.34 5.16 18.81
CA ASP A 91 -9.20 5.26 19.72
C ASP A 91 -9.60 5.14 21.20
N GLY A 92 -10.50 4.19 21.46
CA GLY A 92 -11.03 3.88 22.81
C GLY A 92 -12.11 4.84 23.34
N LYS A 93 -12.49 5.87 22.58
CA LYS A 93 -13.56 6.81 22.94
C LYS A 93 -14.82 6.52 22.14
N ILE A 94 -15.99 6.58 22.77
CA ILE A 94 -17.26 6.41 22.06
C ILE A 94 -17.44 7.60 21.09
N ALA A 95 -17.48 7.28 19.79
CA ALA A 95 -17.70 8.25 18.72
C ALA A 95 -19.19 8.38 18.36
N MET A 96 -19.92 7.25 18.39
CA MET A 96 -21.35 7.21 18.09
C MET A 96 -22.01 6.05 18.79
N LYS A 97 -23.27 6.23 19.23
CA LYS A 97 -24.11 5.14 19.75
C LYS A 97 -25.57 5.41 19.38
N GLY A 98 -26.28 4.37 18.94
CA GLY A 98 -27.71 4.47 18.64
C GLY A 98 -28.26 3.23 17.96
N ILE A 99 -29.61 3.16 17.90
CA ILE A 99 -30.31 2.14 17.11
C ILE A 99 -30.18 2.49 15.64
N GLY A 100 -29.78 1.53 14.81
CA GLY A 100 -29.58 1.74 13.36
C GLY A 100 -28.38 2.60 13.01
N ALA A 101 -27.45 2.83 13.93
CA ALA A 101 -26.21 3.59 13.69
C ALA A 101 -25.22 2.79 12.84
N GLN A 102 -25.59 2.44 11.61
CA GLN A 102 -24.82 1.57 10.69
C GLN A 102 -23.57 2.23 10.12
N ASN A 103 -23.49 3.57 10.16
CA ASN A 103 -22.46 4.33 9.50
C ASN A 103 -21.70 5.19 10.52
N LEU A 104 -20.36 5.15 10.44
CA LEU A 104 -19.50 6.09 11.15
C LEU A 104 -18.69 6.90 10.14
N ARG A 105 -18.69 8.23 10.31
CA ARG A 105 -17.78 9.13 9.57
C ARG A 105 -16.71 9.65 10.50
N PHE A 106 -15.47 9.56 10.10
CA PHE A 106 -14.34 10.14 10.83
C PHE A 106 -13.27 10.60 9.86
N LYS A 107 -12.33 11.40 10.35
CA LYS A 107 -11.16 11.84 9.60
C LYS A 107 -9.94 11.08 10.08
N THR A 108 -9.17 10.51 9.14
CA THR A 108 -7.92 9.81 9.45
C THR A 108 -6.89 10.76 10.05
N GLY A 109 -5.95 10.21 10.81
CA GLY A 109 -4.79 10.94 11.31
C GLY A 109 -3.72 11.16 10.23
N PRO A 110 -2.53 11.66 10.63
CA PRO A 110 -1.39 11.77 9.74
C PRO A 110 -0.88 10.40 9.32
N VAL A 111 -0.07 10.38 8.25
CA VAL A 111 0.70 9.19 7.88
C VAL A 111 1.48 8.67 9.09
N GLY A 112 1.45 7.36 9.30
CA GLY A 112 2.09 6.72 10.45
C GLY A 112 1.23 6.64 11.71
N SER A 113 0.01 7.18 11.71
CA SER A 113 -0.96 6.97 12.78
C SER A 113 -1.76 5.68 12.58
N LEU A 114 -2.32 5.15 13.67
CA LEU A 114 -3.25 4.03 13.64
C LEU A 114 -4.58 4.49 14.22
N ASN A 115 -5.64 4.45 13.43
CA ASN A 115 -7.00 4.72 13.88
C ASN A 115 -7.61 3.38 14.30
N LYS A 116 -7.85 3.20 15.61
CA LYS A 116 -8.43 1.97 16.16
C LYS A 116 -9.93 2.15 16.31
N ILE A 117 -10.70 1.36 15.57
CA ILE A 117 -12.15 1.41 15.56
C ILE A 117 -12.68 0.14 16.25
N GLY A 118 -13.40 0.30 17.36
CA GLY A 118 -14.12 -0.77 18.01
C GLY A 118 -15.62 -0.63 17.76
N ILE A 119 -16.30 -1.76 17.56
CA ILE A 119 -17.71 -1.80 17.23
C ILE A 119 -18.39 -2.84 18.13
N VAL A 120 -19.46 -2.43 18.79
CA VAL A 120 -20.32 -3.32 19.58
C VAL A 120 -21.72 -3.25 18.99
N ILE A 121 -22.22 -4.39 18.49
CA ILE A 121 -23.56 -4.51 17.93
C ILE A 121 -24.39 -5.36 18.90
N ARG A 122 -25.50 -4.80 19.38
CA ARG A 122 -26.49 -5.51 20.20
C ARG A 122 -27.76 -5.70 19.40
N THR A 123 -28.06 -6.94 19.08
CA THR A 123 -29.25 -7.32 18.32
C THR A 123 -30.49 -7.38 19.20
N LEU A 124 -31.68 -7.38 18.59
CA LEU A 124 -32.96 -7.46 19.33
C LEU A 124 -33.15 -8.79 20.07
N ASP A 125 -32.53 -9.87 19.60
CA ASP A 125 -32.51 -11.19 20.22
C ASP A 125 -31.51 -11.31 21.38
N GLY A 126 -30.84 -10.19 21.74
CA GLY A 126 -29.94 -10.09 22.89
C GLY A 126 -28.51 -10.53 22.60
N LYS A 127 -28.16 -10.88 21.37
CA LYS A 127 -26.76 -11.19 20.98
C LYS A 127 -25.91 -9.94 20.97
N VAL A 128 -24.65 -10.09 21.39
CA VAL A 128 -23.64 -9.01 21.35
C VAL A 128 -22.49 -9.46 20.48
N ILE A 129 -22.17 -8.65 19.46
CA ILE A 129 -21.10 -8.89 18.51
C ILE A 129 -20.05 -7.80 18.66
N TYR A 130 -18.80 -8.21 18.80
CA TYR A 130 -17.65 -7.31 18.88
C TYR A 130 -16.84 -7.40 17.59
N LYS A 131 -16.47 -6.26 17.03
CA LYS A 131 -15.57 -6.16 15.89
C LYS A 131 -14.55 -5.06 16.14
N ASP A 132 -13.31 -5.33 15.76
CA ASP A 132 -12.22 -4.35 15.79
C ASP A 132 -11.66 -4.20 14.38
N LEU A 133 -11.37 -2.96 14.02
CA LEU A 133 -10.76 -2.59 12.77
C LEU A 133 -9.64 -1.57 13.04
N VAL A 134 -8.51 -1.73 12.39
CA VAL A 134 -7.42 -0.75 12.43
C VAL A 134 -7.24 -0.18 11.03
N ILE A 135 -7.32 1.14 10.92
CA ILE A 135 -7.06 1.87 9.68
C ILE A 135 -5.77 2.65 9.84
N ALA A 136 -4.78 2.31 9.03
CA ALA A 136 -3.51 3.03 8.92
C ALA A 136 -3.54 3.87 7.64
N PRO A 137 -3.58 5.21 7.74
CA PRO A 137 -3.48 6.07 6.57
C PRO A 137 -2.16 5.83 5.85
N SER A 138 -2.22 5.69 4.54
CA SER A 138 -1.05 5.46 3.70
C SER A 138 -1.06 6.41 2.51
N ASP A 139 0.12 6.94 2.18
CA ASP A 139 0.32 7.91 1.08
C ASP A 139 1.53 7.52 0.26
N VAL A 140 1.60 8.02 -0.98
CA VAL A 140 2.75 7.86 -1.87
C VAL A 140 3.15 9.21 -2.42
N ASP A 141 4.31 9.70 -2.00
CA ASP A 141 4.94 10.85 -2.65
C ASP A 141 5.54 10.41 -3.98
N MET A 142 5.32 11.20 -5.02
CA MET A 142 5.89 10.96 -6.34
C MET A 142 6.83 12.09 -6.72
N LEU A 143 8.11 11.76 -6.88
CA LEU A 143 9.14 12.68 -7.36
C LEU A 143 9.49 12.33 -8.79
N TRP A 144 9.80 13.34 -9.61
CA TRP A 144 10.21 13.12 -10.98
C TRP A 144 11.34 14.04 -11.40
N GLU A 145 12.16 13.58 -12.35
CA GLU A 145 13.19 14.33 -13.04
C GLU A 145 13.12 14.02 -14.54
N ALA A 146 13.33 15.04 -15.35
CA ALA A 146 13.43 14.89 -16.80
C ALA A 146 14.89 14.92 -17.24
N TYR A 147 15.23 14.06 -18.18
CA TYR A 147 16.55 14.05 -18.83
C TYR A 147 16.53 14.97 -20.03
N THR A 148 16.59 16.27 -19.76
CA THR A 148 16.63 17.33 -20.77
C THR A 148 17.81 18.23 -20.53
N TYR A 149 18.36 18.81 -21.60
CA TYR A 149 19.50 19.71 -21.52
C TYR A 149 19.11 21.00 -20.80
N THR A 150 19.90 21.38 -19.81
CA THR A 150 19.84 22.67 -19.15
C THR A 150 21.20 23.36 -19.24
N PRO A 151 21.27 24.62 -19.69
CA PRO A 151 22.52 25.36 -19.70
C PRO A 151 23.16 25.46 -18.32
N PRO A 152 24.51 25.50 -18.18
CA PRO A 152 25.21 25.49 -16.88
C PRO A 152 24.83 26.62 -15.92
N PHE A 153 24.32 27.74 -16.45
CA PHE A 153 23.88 28.90 -15.65
C PHE A 153 22.41 28.79 -15.19
N TYR A 154 21.65 27.81 -15.73
CA TYR A 154 20.28 27.61 -15.33
C TYR A 154 20.21 26.89 -13.97
N LYS A 155 19.50 27.49 -13.00
CA LYS A 155 19.40 26.97 -11.63
C LYS A 155 18.06 26.31 -11.34
N GLY A 156 17.19 26.23 -12.34
CA GLY A 156 15.88 25.61 -12.21
C GLY A 156 15.92 24.10 -12.44
N LYS A 157 14.75 23.47 -12.31
CA LYS A 157 14.55 22.05 -12.61
C LYS A 157 14.54 21.84 -14.13
N ALA A 158 15.16 20.75 -14.59
CA ALA A 158 14.98 20.26 -15.96
C ALA A 158 13.50 19.94 -16.19
N LEU A 159 12.92 20.55 -17.22
CA LEU A 159 11.49 20.39 -17.50
C LEU A 159 11.26 19.29 -18.52
N ASP A 160 10.08 18.72 -18.40
CA ASP A 160 9.58 17.69 -19.30
C ASP A 160 9.26 18.27 -20.68
N THR A 161 9.71 17.60 -21.74
CA THR A 161 9.52 18.01 -23.13
C THR A 161 9.19 16.80 -24.02
N GLN A 162 8.90 17.07 -25.28
CA GLN A 162 8.70 16.02 -26.29
C GLN A 162 9.90 15.09 -26.35
N GLU A 163 9.65 13.79 -26.50
CA GLU A 163 10.64 12.71 -26.60
C GLU A 163 11.65 12.62 -25.44
N SER A 164 11.48 13.40 -24.37
CA SER A 164 12.37 13.32 -23.22
C SER A 164 12.12 12.05 -22.40
N LEU A 165 13.19 11.56 -21.77
CA LEU A 165 13.09 10.53 -20.75
C LEU A 165 12.76 11.17 -19.42
N ILE A 166 11.80 10.59 -18.70
CA ILE A 166 11.40 11.00 -17.38
C ILE A 166 11.60 9.82 -16.44
N LYS A 167 12.28 10.06 -15.34
CA LYS A 167 12.38 9.11 -14.23
C LYS A 167 11.46 9.56 -13.11
N ILE A 168 10.59 8.67 -12.68
CA ILE A 168 9.64 8.87 -11.61
C ILE A 168 9.98 7.92 -10.47
N VAL A 169 10.01 8.43 -9.24
CA VAL A 169 10.29 7.64 -8.04
C VAL A 169 9.09 7.75 -7.11
N ALA A 170 8.50 6.61 -6.77
CA ALA A 170 7.47 6.51 -5.74
C ALA A 170 8.13 6.33 -4.37
N ILE A 171 7.74 7.16 -3.40
CA ILE A 171 8.18 7.12 -2.01
C ILE A 171 6.94 6.82 -1.16
N PRO A 172 6.64 5.54 -0.89
CA PRO A 172 5.48 5.17 -0.11
C PRO A 172 5.69 5.39 1.39
N HIS A 173 4.65 5.87 2.05
CA HIS A 173 4.56 6.02 3.49
C HIS A 173 3.54 5.01 4.01
N MET A 174 4.00 3.79 4.26
CA MET A 174 3.16 2.66 4.67
C MET A 174 3.68 2.02 5.96
N LEU A 175 2.75 1.51 6.76
CA LEU A 175 3.03 0.76 7.98
C LEU A 175 2.58 -0.71 7.81
N ASP A 176 3.27 -1.61 8.49
CA ASP A 176 2.82 -2.98 8.69
C ASP A 176 1.71 -3.04 9.77
N LYS A 177 1.18 -4.24 10.02
CA LYS A 177 0.14 -4.50 11.06
C LYS A 177 0.60 -4.15 12.48
N ASN A 178 1.92 -4.08 12.71
CA ASN A 178 2.51 -3.77 14.01
C ASN A 178 2.82 -2.28 14.16
N GLY A 179 2.61 -1.49 13.11
CA GLY A 179 2.91 -0.06 13.07
C GLY A 179 4.36 0.26 12.71
N ASN A 180 5.13 -0.70 12.17
CA ASN A 180 6.49 -0.44 11.72
C ASN A 180 6.48 0.10 10.29
N LYS A 181 7.36 1.09 10.02
CA LYS A 181 7.53 1.64 8.68
C LYS A 181 8.09 0.60 7.72
N MET A 182 7.44 0.45 6.57
CA MET A 182 7.89 -0.46 5.52
C MET A 182 8.96 0.20 4.64
N SER A 183 9.97 -0.60 4.25
CA SER A 183 10.94 -0.19 3.23
C SER A 183 10.31 -0.26 1.84
N SER A 184 10.61 0.71 0.99
CA SER A 184 10.14 0.75 -0.40
C SER A 184 10.52 -0.49 -1.22
N GLU A 185 11.63 -1.16 -0.87
CA GLU A 185 12.10 -2.38 -1.53
C GLU A 185 11.23 -3.61 -1.24
N ASN A 186 10.45 -3.57 -0.15
CA ASN A 186 9.62 -4.69 0.32
C ASN A 186 8.13 -4.55 -0.04
N LEU A 187 7.82 -3.69 -1.00
CA LEU A 187 6.47 -3.38 -1.44
C LEU A 187 6.26 -3.81 -2.90
N ILE A 188 5.01 -4.00 -3.27
CA ILE A 188 4.60 -4.30 -4.64
C ILE A 188 4.07 -3.04 -5.28
N TYR A 189 4.54 -2.71 -6.47
CA TYR A 189 4.17 -1.53 -7.25
C TYR A 189 3.41 -1.93 -8.50
N LYS A 190 2.33 -1.23 -8.79
CA LYS A 190 1.58 -1.34 -10.05
C LYS A 190 1.48 0.06 -10.66
N TRP A 191 2.28 0.27 -11.69
CA TRP A 191 2.30 1.53 -12.44
C TRP A 191 1.29 1.51 -13.56
N LYS A 192 0.57 2.61 -13.72
CA LYS A 192 -0.40 2.81 -14.79
C LYS A 192 -0.16 4.14 -15.50
N THR A 193 -0.39 4.14 -16.80
CA THR A 193 -0.45 5.35 -17.63
C THR A 193 -1.66 5.21 -18.54
N LYS A 194 -2.48 6.26 -18.65
CA LYS A 194 -3.73 6.22 -19.46
C LYS A 194 -4.60 5.00 -19.10
N ASP A 195 -4.76 4.69 -17.81
CA ASP A 195 -5.47 3.52 -17.27
C ASP A 195 -4.89 2.14 -17.65
N GLU A 196 -3.78 2.09 -18.40
CA GLU A 196 -3.11 0.85 -18.77
C GLU A 196 -2.01 0.48 -17.77
N LEU A 197 -2.00 -0.78 -17.35
CA LEU A 197 -0.97 -1.31 -16.47
C LEU A 197 0.36 -1.46 -17.23
N ARG A 198 1.42 -0.86 -16.68
CA ARG A 198 2.80 -0.99 -17.18
C ARG A 198 3.49 -2.17 -16.49
N THR A 199 3.31 -3.36 -17.05
CA THR A 199 3.79 -4.63 -16.45
C THR A 199 5.31 -4.67 -16.31
N GLU A 200 6.04 -4.08 -17.26
CA GLU A 200 7.50 -4.01 -17.29
C GLU A 200 8.08 -3.20 -16.11
N ALA A 201 7.36 -2.16 -15.68
CA ALA A 201 7.73 -1.31 -14.57
C ALA A 201 7.09 -1.75 -13.23
N SER A 202 6.12 -2.67 -13.27
CA SER A 202 5.38 -3.13 -12.09
C SER A 202 6.02 -4.37 -11.47
N GLY A 203 5.85 -4.55 -10.15
CA GLY A 203 6.33 -5.71 -9.42
C GLY A 203 6.93 -5.38 -8.06
N PHE A 204 7.54 -6.36 -7.43
CA PHE A 204 8.16 -6.25 -6.12
C PHE A 204 9.41 -5.37 -6.17
N GLY A 205 9.49 -4.39 -5.28
CA GLY A 205 10.61 -3.45 -5.16
C GLY A 205 10.74 -2.44 -6.31
N LYS A 206 9.80 -2.42 -7.26
CA LYS A 206 9.87 -1.56 -8.45
C LYS A 206 9.31 -0.16 -8.19
N ASN A 207 9.98 0.59 -7.33
CA ASN A 207 9.60 1.95 -6.96
C ASN A 207 10.00 3.03 -7.98
N ILE A 208 10.63 2.65 -9.09
CA ILE A 208 11.09 3.55 -10.15
C ILE A 208 10.35 3.21 -11.44
N PHE A 209 9.81 4.23 -12.09
CA PHE A 209 9.23 4.15 -13.42
C PHE A 209 9.96 5.11 -14.37
N ILE A 210 10.36 4.61 -15.53
CA ILE A 210 11.00 5.40 -16.59
C ILE A 210 10.05 5.43 -17.78
N LEU A 211 9.70 6.63 -18.20
CA LEU A 211 8.81 6.91 -19.32
C LEU A 211 9.57 7.74 -20.35
N ARG A 212 9.36 7.45 -21.65
CA ARG A 212 9.72 8.35 -22.75
C ARG A 212 8.44 8.99 -23.27
N ASN A 213 8.43 10.31 -23.35
CA ASN A 213 7.30 11.03 -23.92
C ASN A 213 7.15 10.80 -25.41
N ASP A 214 5.93 10.93 -25.88
CA ASP A 214 5.61 10.94 -27.30
C ASP A 214 6.03 12.26 -27.97
N ILE A 215 6.12 12.24 -29.31
CA ILE A 215 6.35 13.42 -30.14
C ILE A 215 5.17 14.41 -30.02
N VAL A 216 3.95 13.88 -29.90
CA VAL A 216 2.74 14.69 -29.73
C VAL A 216 2.54 15.00 -28.27
N PRO A 217 2.51 16.29 -27.87
CA PRO A 217 2.30 16.69 -26.50
C PRO A 217 0.91 16.26 -26.01
N VAL A 218 0.85 15.32 -25.09
CA VAL A 218 -0.37 14.88 -24.44
C VAL A 218 -0.16 15.03 -22.93
N LEU A 219 -1.21 15.45 -22.24
CA LEU A 219 -1.21 15.42 -20.76
C LEU A 219 -1.04 13.98 -20.31
N GLU A 220 0.02 13.70 -19.57
CA GLU A 220 0.30 12.35 -19.09
C GLU A 220 -0.07 12.26 -17.60
N ILE A 221 -1.04 11.38 -17.30
CA ILE A 221 -1.39 11.04 -15.92
C ILE A 221 -0.74 9.69 -15.61
N ILE A 222 0.09 9.70 -14.58
CA ILE A 222 0.80 8.52 -14.12
C ILE A 222 0.30 8.19 -12.73
N GLU A 223 -0.15 6.96 -12.56
CA GLU A 223 -0.66 6.44 -11.29
C GLU A 223 0.21 5.29 -10.81
N VAL A 224 0.34 5.19 -9.51
CA VAL A 224 0.97 4.04 -8.86
C VAL A 224 0.10 3.54 -7.71
N GLU A 225 -0.19 2.25 -7.73
CA GLU A 225 -0.75 1.52 -6.61
C GLU A 225 0.40 0.77 -5.92
N VAL A 226 0.59 1.02 -4.64
CA VAL A 226 1.63 0.36 -3.83
C VAL A 226 0.96 -0.47 -2.75
N SER A 227 1.33 -1.73 -2.64
CA SER A 227 0.71 -2.64 -1.66
C SER A 227 1.75 -3.43 -0.87
N LEU A 228 1.36 -3.84 0.34
CA LEU A 228 2.04 -4.90 1.07
C LEU A 228 1.89 -6.23 0.33
N VAL A 229 2.79 -7.17 0.57
CA VAL A 229 2.77 -8.51 -0.05
C VAL A 229 1.49 -9.28 0.29
N ASP A 230 0.94 -9.07 1.47
CA ASP A 230 -0.32 -9.68 1.92
C ASP A 230 -1.58 -8.89 1.54
N ASN A 231 -1.43 -7.80 0.78
CA ASN A 231 -2.50 -6.89 0.36
C ASN A 231 -3.35 -6.31 1.52
N THR A 232 -2.83 -6.30 2.73
CA THR A 232 -3.56 -5.76 3.90
C THR A 232 -3.59 -4.24 3.94
N SER A 233 -2.64 -3.58 3.28
CA SER A 233 -2.59 -2.13 3.11
C SER A 233 -2.22 -1.80 1.67
N VAL A 234 -2.87 -0.78 1.12
CA VAL A 234 -2.64 -0.27 -0.24
C VAL A 234 -2.60 1.24 -0.17
N ALA A 235 -1.64 1.85 -0.85
CA ALA A 235 -1.51 3.28 -1.02
C ALA A 235 -1.54 3.63 -2.51
N ASN A 236 -2.07 4.79 -2.85
CA ASN A 236 -2.14 5.26 -4.22
C ASN A 236 -1.40 6.60 -4.35
N GLY A 237 -0.70 6.77 -5.46
CA GLY A 237 -0.10 8.03 -5.85
C GLY A 237 -0.51 8.37 -7.28
N SER A 238 -0.66 9.67 -7.56
CA SER A 238 -0.95 10.18 -8.90
C SER A 238 -0.08 11.39 -9.19
N LEU A 239 0.45 11.47 -10.40
CA LEU A 239 1.28 12.55 -10.89
C LEU A 239 0.80 12.95 -12.28
N THR A 240 0.56 14.25 -12.45
CA THR A 240 0.24 14.84 -13.75
C THR A 240 1.48 15.54 -14.30
N LEU A 241 1.94 15.13 -15.47
CA LEU A 241 3.04 15.77 -16.19
C LEU A 241 2.50 16.67 -17.29
N THR A 242 3.09 17.85 -17.41
CA THR A 242 2.77 18.81 -18.46
C THR A 242 4.00 19.02 -19.32
N ILE A 243 3.89 18.70 -20.58
CA ILE A 243 4.98 18.86 -21.55
C ILE A 243 5.23 20.35 -21.80
N THR A 244 6.48 20.73 -21.71
CA THR A 244 6.95 22.09 -21.94
C THR A 244 7.55 22.22 -23.33
N ASP A 245 7.30 23.32 -24.01
CA ASP A 245 7.92 23.59 -25.30
C ASP A 245 9.42 23.83 -25.16
N THR A 246 10.19 23.24 -26.04
CA THR A 246 11.63 23.50 -26.17
C THR A 246 11.86 24.88 -26.80
N LYS A 247 12.77 25.66 -26.25
CA LYS A 247 13.07 27.01 -26.76
C LYS A 247 14.59 27.25 -26.81
N PRO A 248 15.16 27.57 -28.01
CA PRO A 248 16.47 28.15 -28.07
C PRO A 248 16.38 29.62 -27.57
N ILE A 249 17.16 29.95 -26.55
CA ILE A 249 17.30 31.32 -26.08
C ILE A 249 18.59 31.90 -26.62
N ILE A 250 18.49 33.04 -27.24
CA ILE A 250 19.64 33.69 -27.89
C ILE A 250 20.10 34.84 -26.99
N TYR A 251 21.42 34.91 -26.82
CA TYR A 251 22.11 35.97 -26.10
C TYR A 251 23.14 36.64 -26.99
N GLN A 252 23.41 37.92 -26.73
CA GLN A 252 24.55 38.60 -27.35
C GLN A 252 25.84 38.08 -26.74
N ASN A 253 26.84 37.84 -27.57
CA ASN A 253 28.19 37.48 -27.15
C ASN A 253 29.13 38.66 -27.40
N ASP A 254 29.44 39.39 -26.31
CA ASP A 254 30.33 40.53 -26.36
C ASP A 254 31.77 40.06 -26.42
N PRO A 255 32.63 40.64 -27.30
CA PRO A 255 34.01 40.24 -27.45
C PRO A 255 34.88 40.39 -26.19
N LEU A 256 34.51 41.32 -25.31
CA LEU A 256 35.26 41.59 -24.05
C LEU A 256 34.60 40.95 -22.83
N LEU A 257 33.24 40.97 -22.76
CA LEU A 257 32.51 40.52 -21.61
C LEU A 257 32.01 39.08 -21.72
N GLY A 258 32.11 38.48 -22.93
CA GLY A 258 31.55 37.17 -23.20
C GLY A 258 30.04 37.20 -23.40
N VAL A 259 29.35 36.08 -23.08
CA VAL A 259 27.90 35.96 -23.25
C VAL A 259 27.15 36.76 -22.19
N LEU A 260 26.29 37.67 -22.62
CA LEU A 260 25.52 38.53 -21.75
C LEU A 260 24.22 37.82 -21.30
N PHE A 261 24.33 36.94 -20.31
CA PHE A 261 23.21 36.12 -19.80
C PHE A 261 22.12 36.91 -19.06
N ASN A 262 22.40 38.17 -18.72
CA ASN A 262 21.44 39.05 -18.07
C ASN A 262 20.31 39.55 -18.95
N LYS A 263 20.47 39.39 -20.29
CA LYS A 263 19.49 39.89 -21.27
C LYS A 263 19.38 38.92 -22.46
N ALA A 264 18.31 38.12 -22.42
CA ALA A 264 17.93 37.33 -23.58
C ALA A 264 17.45 38.24 -24.73
N LEU A 265 17.83 37.89 -25.95
CA LEU A 265 17.42 38.62 -27.14
C LEU A 265 16.06 38.11 -27.59
N SER A 266 15.10 39.01 -27.74
CA SER A 266 13.77 38.75 -28.29
C SER A 266 13.46 39.82 -29.35
N GLY A 267 13.06 39.38 -30.54
CA GLY A 267 12.71 40.28 -31.63
C GLY A 267 13.89 40.84 -32.41
N THR A 268 13.83 42.13 -32.80
CA THR A 268 14.79 42.77 -33.67
C THR A 268 15.99 43.29 -32.89
N ILE A 269 17.18 43.08 -33.43
CA ILE A 269 18.45 43.57 -32.88
C ILE A 269 18.95 44.71 -33.76
N GLU A 270 19.19 45.88 -33.16
CA GLU A 270 19.88 46.96 -33.83
C GLU A 270 21.38 46.70 -33.88
N MET A 271 21.95 46.60 -35.08
CA MET A 271 23.40 46.46 -35.25
C MET A 271 24.03 47.85 -35.23
N LYS A 272 24.81 48.13 -34.19
CA LYS A 272 25.60 49.37 -34.08
C LYS A 272 26.87 49.34 -34.94
N ASN A 273 27.36 48.14 -35.24
CA ASN A 273 28.51 47.86 -36.12
C ASN A 273 28.06 46.80 -37.13
N ASN A 274 28.86 46.60 -38.16
CA ASN A 274 28.58 45.64 -39.24
C ASN A 274 28.62 44.15 -38.76
N GLU A 275 28.90 43.88 -37.52
CA GLU A 275 29.01 42.53 -36.95
C GLU A 275 28.34 42.46 -35.56
N VAL A 276 27.59 41.41 -35.34
CA VAL A 276 27.04 41.04 -34.03
C VAL A 276 27.28 39.54 -33.81
N ARG A 277 27.84 39.17 -32.64
CA ARG A 277 28.00 37.78 -32.25
C ARG A 277 26.87 37.35 -31.36
N LEU A 278 26.29 36.21 -31.68
CA LEU A 278 25.17 35.64 -30.98
C LEU A 278 25.53 34.23 -30.50
N SER A 279 25.03 33.88 -29.31
CA SER A 279 25.12 32.53 -28.77
C SER A 279 23.71 32.03 -28.47
N ALA A 280 23.34 30.90 -29.06
CA ALA A 280 22.06 30.25 -28.81
C ALA A 280 22.24 29.10 -27.78
N TYR A 281 21.40 29.08 -26.77
CA TYR A 281 21.36 28.03 -25.74
C TYR A 281 20.06 27.29 -25.85
N PRO A 282 20.07 25.99 -26.12
CA PRO A 282 18.87 25.18 -26.09
C PRO A 282 18.42 24.95 -24.63
N PHE A 283 17.16 25.21 -24.32
CA PHE A 283 16.59 24.87 -23.02
C PHE A 283 15.63 23.71 -23.19
N PHE A 284 15.79 22.72 -22.33
CA PHE A 284 14.91 21.55 -22.21
C PHE A 284 14.84 20.66 -23.47
N PHE A 285 15.83 20.71 -24.34
CA PHE A 285 15.90 19.74 -25.43
C PHE A 285 16.19 18.35 -24.88
N SER A 286 15.53 17.34 -25.42
CA SER A 286 15.80 15.93 -25.08
C SER A 286 17.27 15.58 -25.36
N ILE A 287 17.88 14.80 -24.47
CA ILE A 287 19.27 14.36 -24.55
C ILE A 287 19.32 12.91 -25.02
#